data_a860fa635179dfb131f547d62317039b
#
_entry.id   a860fa635179dfb131f547d62317039b
#
_cell.length_a   1.000
_cell.length_b   1.000
_cell.length_c   1.000
_cell.angle_alpha   90.00
_cell.angle_beta   90.00
_cell.angle_gamma   90.00
#
_symmetry.space_group_name_H-M   'P 1'
#
loop_
_entity.id
_entity.type
_entity.pdbx_description
1 polymer ?
#
loop_
_entity_poly.entity_id
_entity_poly.type
_entity_poly.pdbx_seq_one_letter_code
_entity_poly.pdbx_strand_id
1 'polypeptide(L)'
;FKAKSQADYDDLWVVPFPEINPKFGVDTIDAPLDGISVAKNGKNVDGGKALAEFWASPEGIAQAVKAGDTNIYVSKSFDTSSYDSFNKQKLAVLASAKNIMFFLDRDARGDFAGPIVGPAIQNFIKKPSDINKILENTQAQWDALPKQ
;
A
#
# COMPACT_ATOMS: atom_id res chain seq x y z
N PHE A 1 15.73 -3.37 -7.39
CA PHE A 1 16.04 -4.81 -7.51
C PHE A 1 16.34 -5.16 -8.95
N LYS A 2 15.43 -4.91 -9.87
CA LYS A 2 15.59 -5.12 -11.32
C LYS A 2 16.86 -4.49 -11.90
N ALA A 3 17.27 -3.32 -11.40
CA ALA A 3 18.48 -2.64 -11.82
C ALA A 3 19.78 -3.35 -11.41
N LYS A 4 19.72 -4.32 -10.49
CA LYS A 4 20.90 -5.09 -10.04
C LYS A 4 21.04 -6.42 -10.76
N SER A 5 19.93 -7.11 -10.99
CA SER A 5 19.94 -8.42 -11.65
C SER A 5 18.57 -8.69 -12.28
N GLN A 6 18.54 -8.88 -13.59
CA GLN A 6 17.30 -9.27 -14.28
C GLN A 6 16.91 -10.70 -13.91
N ALA A 7 17.87 -11.61 -13.76
CA ALA A 7 17.61 -13.00 -13.38
C ALA A 7 16.93 -13.09 -12.01
N ASP A 8 17.46 -12.36 -11.01
CA ASP A 8 16.83 -12.33 -9.67
C ASP A 8 15.43 -11.69 -9.70
N TYR A 9 15.20 -10.72 -10.59
CA TYR A 9 13.89 -10.13 -10.78
C TYR A 9 12.89 -11.12 -11.39
N ASP A 10 13.32 -11.90 -12.35
CA ASP A 10 12.50 -12.90 -13.02
C ASP A 10 12.14 -14.09 -12.10
N ASP A 11 12.96 -14.32 -11.06
CA ASP A 11 12.71 -15.31 -10.01
C ASP A 11 11.75 -14.84 -8.92
N LEU A 12 11.31 -13.58 -8.94
CA LEU A 12 10.35 -13.07 -7.96
C LEU A 12 8.95 -13.64 -8.19
N TRP A 13 8.36 -14.13 -7.12
CA TRP A 13 6.98 -14.62 -7.10
C TRP A 13 6.11 -13.74 -6.20
N VAL A 14 4.90 -13.44 -6.67
CA VAL A 14 3.85 -12.80 -5.88
C VAL A 14 2.83 -13.86 -5.53
N VAL A 15 2.69 -14.12 -4.25
CA VAL A 15 1.76 -15.13 -3.73
C VAL A 15 0.79 -14.49 -2.74
N PRO A 16 -0.44 -15.00 -2.61
CA PRO A 16 -1.33 -14.61 -1.54
C PRO A 16 -0.69 -14.88 -0.17
N PHE A 17 -1.02 -14.07 0.82
CA PHE A 17 -0.59 -14.34 2.19
C PHE A 17 -1.14 -15.70 2.64
N PRO A 18 -0.33 -16.55 3.31
CA PRO A 18 -0.78 -17.87 3.72
C PRO A 18 -1.93 -17.79 4.73
N GLU A 19 -2.83 -18.76 4.67
CA GLU A 19 -3.91 -18.88 5.64
C GLU A 19 -3.34 -19.12 7.04
N ILE A 20 -3.67 -18.21 7.98
CA ILE A 20 -3.27 -18.34 9.38
C ILE A 20 -4.40 -18.98 10.19
N ASN A 21 -5.64 -18.61 9.91
CA ASN A 21 -6.80 -19.10 10.61
C ASN A 21 -7.95 -19.35 9.62
N PRO A 22 -8.40 -20.61 9.45
CA PRO A 22 -9.45 -20.98 8.50
C PRO A 22 -10.78 -20.24 8.69
N LYS A 23 -11.03 -19.73 9.89
CA LYS A 23 -12.23 -18.93 10.18
C LYS A 23 -12.31 -17.66 9.32
N PHE A 24 -11.17 -17.10 8.97
CA PHE A 24 -11.08 -15.83 8.21
C PHE A 24 -10.78 -16.04 6.72
N GLY A 25 -10.28 -17.23 6.36
CA GLY A 25 -9.93 -17.55 4.97
C GLY A 25 -8.74 -16.78 4.43
N VAL A 26 -8.62 -16.75 3.09
CA VAL A 26 -7.52 -16.12 2.35
C VAL A 26 -8.04 -15.19 1.24
N ASP A 27 -9.29 -14.79 1.28
CA ASP A 27 -9.93 -14.02 0.22
C ASP A 27 -9.87 -12.49 0.41
N THR A 28 -9.13 -12.06 1.43
CA THR A 28 -8.88 -10.64 1.73
C THR A 28 -7.41 -10.32 1.51
N ILE A 29 -7.13 -9.26 0.76
CA ILE A 29 -5.77 -8.76 0.56
C ILE A 29 -5.62 -7.35 1.11
N ASP A 30 -4.40 -7.03 1.48
CA ASP A 30 -3.98 -5.68 1.80
C ASP A 30 -3.54 -4.98 0.50
N ALA A 31 -4.35 -4.03 0.04
CA ALA A 31 -4.11 -3.31 -1.21
C ALA A 31 -4.51 -1.83 -1.04
N PRO A 32 -3.67 -1.02 -0.38
CA PRO A 32 -3.94 0.40 -0.21
C PRO A 32 -3.92 1.13 -1.56
N LEU A 33 -4.75 2.16 -1.67
CA LEU A 33 -4.79 3.04 -2.82
C LEU A 33 -4.02 4.32 -2.53
N ASP A 34 -3.16 4.72 -3.46
CA ASP A 34 -2.57 6.04 -3.47
C ASP A 34 -3.38 6.97 -4.37
N GLY A 35 -3.56 8.19 -3.93
CA GLY A 35 -4.34 9.22 -4.63
C GLY A 35 -3.51 10.46 -4.92
N ILE A 36 -3.94 11.21 -5.92
CA ILE A 36 -3.39 12.51 -6.26
C ILE A 36 -4.36 13.59 -5.80
N SER A 37 -3.87 14.56 -5.05
CA SER A 37 -4.66 15.68 -4.58
C SER A 37 -4.12 16.99 -5.12
N VAL A 38 -5.01 17.89 -5.54
CA VAL A 38 -4.67 19.25 -5.97
C VAL A 38 -5.09 20.22 -4.88
N ALA A 39 -4.13 20.98 -4.33
CA ALA A 39 -4.41 21.95 -3.29
C ALA A 39 -5.36 23.05 -3.80
N LYS A 40 -6.50 23.26 -3.13
CA LYS A 40 -7.52 24.24 -3.52
C LYS A 40 -6.96 25.67 -3.70
N ASN A 41 -6.02 26.04 -2.85
CA ASN A 41 -5.40 27.37 -2.84
C ASN A 41 -3.97 27.35 -3.43
N GLY A 42 -3.65 26.36 -4.26
CA GLY A 42 -2.36 26.29 -4.96
C GLY A 42 -2.18 27.43 -5.96
N LYS A 43 -0.92 27.78 -6.26
CA LYS A 43 -0.61 28.86 -7.21
C LYS A 43 -1.03 28.54 -8.66
N ASN A 44 -1.15 27.26 -8.99
CA ASN A 44 -1.54 26.79 -10.33
C ASN A 44 -2.47 25.57 -10.19
N VAL A 45 -3.71 25.83 -9.82
CA VAL A 45 -4.74 24.78 -9.61
C VAL A 45 -5.07 24.06 -10.91
N ASP A 46 -5.19 24.82 -12.02
CA ASP A 46 -5.55 24.24 -13.32
C ASP A 46 -4.42 23.36 -13.88
N GLY A 47 -3.18 23.80 -13.74
CA GLY A 47 -2.02 22.96 -14.07
C GLY A 47 -1.94 21.69 -13.20
N GLY A 48 -2.28 21.82 -11.91
CA GLY A 48 -2.36 20.65 -11.00
C GLY A 48 -3.43 19.66 -11.43
N LYS A 49 -4.61 20.13 -11.84
CA LYS A 49 -5.68 19.27 -12.37
C LYS A 49 -5.26 18.58 -13.67
N ALA A 50 -4.71 19.35 -14.62
CA ALA A 50 -4.23 18.78 -15.88
C ALA A 50 -3.17 17.70 -15.66
N LEU A 51 -2.25 17.89 -14.70
CA LEU A 51 -1.25 16.87 -14.33
C LEU A 51 -1.91 15.63 -13.71
N ALA A 52 -2.88 15.80 -12.83
CA ALA A 52 -3.61 14.68 -12.22
C ALA A 52 -4.40 13.89 -13.27
N GLU A 53 -5.06 14.57 -14.20
CA GLU A 53 -5.78 13.95 -15.33
C GLU A 53 -4.82 13.18 -16.24
N PHE A 54 -3.66 13.77 -16.57
CA PHE A 54 -2.64 13.09 -17.37
C PHE A 54 -2.13 11.83 -16.66
N TRP A 55 -1.80 11.89 -15.37
CA TRP A 55 -1.34 10.72 -14.62
C TRP A 55 -2.38 9.60 -14.51
N ALA A 56 -3.66 9.96 -14.46
CA ALA A 56 -4.76 8.99 -14.45
C ALA A 56 -5.10 8.44 -15.86
N SER A 57 -4.57 9.05 -16.92
CA SER A 57 -4.82 8.64 -18.30
C SER A 57 -4.05 7.38 -18.69
N PRO A 58 -4.55 6.59 -19.67
CA PRO A 58 -3.80 5.46 -20.21
C PRO A 58 -2.40 5.83 -20.71
N GLU A 59 -2.24 7.02 -21.28
CA GLU A 59 -0.95 7.51 -21.78
C GLU A 59 0.03 7.79 -20.63
N GLY A 60 -0.40 8.50 -19.58
CA GLY A 60 0.42 8.77 -18.41
C GLY A 60 0.85 7.50 -17.70
N ILE A 61 -0.07 6.55 -17.54
CA ILE A 61 0.20 5.23 -16.97
C ILE A 61 1.21 4.47 -17.82
N ALA A 62 1.04 4.45 -19.14
CA ALA A 62 1.98 3.77 -20.05
C ALA A 62 3.40 4.35 -19.95
N GLN A 63 3.55 5.67 -19.80
CA GLN A 63 4.84 6.31 -19.58
C GLN A 63 5.46 5.91 -18.24
N ALA A 64 4.69 5.86 -17.17
CA ALA A 64 5.16 5.44 -15.85
C ALA A 64 5.63 3.98 -15.87
N VAL A 65 4.86 3.07 -16.44
CA VAL A 65 5.22 1.66 -16.60
C VAL A 65 6.50 1.51 -17.44
N LYS A 66 6.63 2.25 -18.53
CA LYS A 66 7.84 2.28 -19.36
C LYS A 66 9.06 2.80 -18.59
N ALA A 67 8.86 3.73 -17.67
CA ALA A 67 9.90 4.25 -16.79
C ALA A 67 10.29 3.28 -15.64
N GLY A 68 9.62 2.13 -15.54
CA GLY A 68 9.91 1.10 -14.55
C GLY A 68 9.05 1.17 -13.29
N ASP A 69 7.94 1.91 -13.32
CA ASP A 69 6.97 1.88 -12.22
C ASP A 69 6.34 0.48 -12.13
N THR A 70 6.30 -0.05 -10.91
CA THR A 70 5.77 -1.38 -10.60
C THR A 70 4.41 -1.35 -9.91
N ASN A 71 3.77 -0.19 -9.83
CA ASN A 71 2.44 -0.06 -9.27
C ASN A 71 1.37 -0.72 -10.17
N ILE A 72 0.30 -1.19 -9.55
CA ILE A 72 -0.90 -1.63 -10.26
C ILE A 72 -1.86 -0.45 -10.33
N TYR A 73 -2.23 -0.07 -11.53
CA TYR A 73 -3.11 1.06 -11.78
C TYR A 73 -4.58 0.63 -11.78
N VAL A 74 -5.45 1.45 -11.18
CA VAL A 74 -6.89 1.19 -11.07
C VAL A 74 -7.69 1.57 -12.32
N SER A 75 -7.03 2.13 -13.33
CA SER A 75 -7.68 2.55 -14.58
C SER A 75 -8.19 1.34 -15.38
N LYS A 76 -9.49 1.28 -15.62
CA LYS A 76 -10.11 0.22 -16.43
C LYS A 76 -9.82 0.35 -17.93
N SER A 77 -9.39 1.52 -18.37
CA SER A 77 -9.06 1.80 -19.78
C SER A 77 -7.58 1.59 -20.12
N PHE A 78 -6.75 1.30 -19.11
CA PHE A 78 -5.35 1.00 -19.34
C PHE A 78 -5.16 -0.45 -19.79
N ASP A 79 -4.44 -0.65 -20.90
CA ASP A 79 -4.09 -1.99 -21.38
C ASP A 79 -2.93 -2.57 -20.58
N THR A 80 -3.23 -3.60 -19.79
CA THR A 80 -2.25 -4.30 -18.94
C THR A 80 -1.41 -5.33 -19.69
N SER A 81 -1.57 -5.49 -21.01
CA SER A 81 -0.77 -6.42 -21.82
C SER A 81 0.73 -6.13 -21.75
N SER A 82 1.07 -4.85 -21.60
CA SER A 82 2.45 -4.34 -21.47
C SER A 82 3.10 -4.61 -20.11
N TYR A 83 2.35 -5.08 -19.11
CA TYR A 83 2.92 -5.45 -17.82
C TYR A 83 3.89 -6.63 -17.94
N ASP A 84 4.99 -6.56 -17.21
CA ASP A 84 5.92 -7.67 -17.08
C ASP A 84 5.33 -8.82 -16.24
N SER A 85 6.06 -9.92 -16.12
CA SER A 85 5.62 -11.12 -15.40
C SER A 85 5.28 -10.83 -13.94
N PHE A 86 6.07 -9.99 -13.28
CA PHE A 86 5.86 -9.63 -11.88
C PHE A 86 4.58 -8.83 -11.68
N ASN A 87 4.31 -7.82 -12.50
CA ASN A 87 3.08 -7.05 -12.44
C ASN A 87 1.83 -7.88 -12.82
N LYS A 88 1.97 -8.82 -13.76
CA LYS A 88 0.89 -9.77 -14.08
C LYS A 88 0.54 -10.69 -12.91
N GLN A 89 1.54 -11.15 -12.16
CA GLN A 89 1.31 -11.92 -10.91
C GLN A 89 0.57 -11.09 -9.86
N LYS A 90 0.95 -9.82 -9.65
CA LYS A 90 0.23 -8.91 -8.73
C LYS A 90 -1.24 -8.75 -9.14
N LEU A 91 -1.50 -8.54 -10.43
CA LEU A 91 -2.88 -8.46 -10.95
C LEU A 91 -3.66 -9.74 -10.68
N ALA A 92 -3.06 -10.91 -10.86
CA ALA A 92 -3.72 -12.18 -10.61
C ALA A 92 -4.09 -12.34 -9.13
N VAL A 93 -3.18 -11.98 -8.21
CA VAL A 93 -3.46 -11.99 -6.76
C VAL A 93 -4.56 -10.99 -6.41
N LEU A 94 -4.51 -9.77 -6.94
CA LEU A 94 -5.55 -8.77 -6.73
C LEU A 94 -6.91 -9.24 -7.25
N ALA A 95 -6.95 -9.84 -8.43
CA ALA A 95 -8.19 -10.34 -9.03
C ALA A 95 -8.79 -11.55 -8.30
N SER A 96 -8.00 -12.30 -7.55
CA SER A 96 -8.46 -13.44 -6.74
C SER A 96 -9.10 -13.02 -5.42
N ALA A 97 -8.86 -11.79 -4.96
CA ALA A 97 -9.39 -11.29 -3.70
C ALA A 97 -10.87 -10.91 -3.82
N LYS A 98 -11.64 -11.25 -2.80
CA LYS A 98 -13.04 -10.81 -2.66
C LYS A 98 -13.15 -9.52 -1.86
N ASN A 99 -12.20 -9.31 -0.94
CA ASN A 99 -12.17 -8.16 -0.06
C ASN A 99 -10.82 -7.49 -0.11
N ILE A 100 -10.82 -6.17 0.04
CA ILE A 100 -9.62 -5.35 0.17
C ILE A 100 -9.63 -4.70 1.54
N MET A 101 -8.49 -4.74 2.23
CA MET A 101 -8.27 -4.01 3.47
C MET A 101 -7.11 -3.03 3.31
N PHE A 102 -7.02 -2.10 4.23
CA PHE A 102 -5.90 -1.17 4.29
C PHE A 102 -4.97 -1.52 5.45
N PHE A 103 -3.72 -1.11 5.35
CA PHE A 103 -2.78 -1.16 6.46
C PHE A 103 -3.30 -0.41 7.68
N LEU A 104 -2.88 -0.82 8.86
CA LEU A 104 -3.24 -0.15 10.10
C LEU A 104 -2.95 1.36 10.07
N ASP A 105 -1.85 1.78 9.46
CA ASP A 105 -1.46 3.17 9.33
C ASP A 105 -2.32 3.98 8.34
N ARG A 106 -3.08 3.31 7.48
CA ARG A 106 -4.04 3.91 6.55
C ARG A 106 -5.49 3.87 7.03
N ASP A 107 -5.83 2.86 7.85
CA ASP A 107 -7.19 2.63 8.34
C ASP A 107 -7.41 3.22 9.74
N ALA A 108 -6.40 3.20 10.59
CA ALA A 108 -6.49 3.78 11.92
C ALA A 108 -6.34 5.30 11.90
N ARG A 109 -6.83 5.94 12.96
CA ARG A 109 -6.67 7.39 13.13
C ARG A 109 -5.19 7.80 13.14
N GLY A 110 -4.88 8.92 12.46
CA GLY A 110 -3.50 9.34 12.19
C GLY A 110 -2.67 9.69 13.44
N ASP A 111 -3.33 10.11 14.55
CA ASP A 111 -2.70 10.40 15.82
C ASP A 111 -2.39 9.14 16.67
N PHE A 112 -2.85 7.97 16.22
CA PHE A 112 -2.52 6.68 16.81
C PHE A 112 -1.47 5.91 15.98
N ALA A 113 -1.74 5.71 14.70
CA ALA A 113 -0.95 4.82 13.85
C ALA A 113 0.53 5.22 13.78
N GLY A 114 0.84 6.46 13.38
CA GLY A 114 2.20 6.94 13.29
C GLY A 114 2.86 7.18 14.65
N PRO A 115 2.30 8.09 15.48
CA PRO A 115 2.95 8.53 16.71
C PRO A 115 3.03 7.47 17.82
N ILE A 116 2.11 6.51 17.86
CA ILE A 116 2.02 5.51 18.92
C ILE A 116 2.46 4.12 18.46
N VAL A 117 1.86 3.59 17.40
CA VAL A 117 2.17 2.22 16.92
C VAL A 117 3.57 2.14 16.33
N GLY A 118 4.02 3.14 15.57
CA GLY A 118 5.37 3.17 15.00
C GLY A 118 6.47 2.98 16.07
N PRO A 119 6.53 3.82 17.11
CA PRO A 119 7.45 3.63 18.24
C PRO A 119 7.28 2.31 18.98
N ALA A 120 6.04 1.80 19.13
CA ALA A 120 5.80 0.51 19.77
C ALA A 120 6.46 -0.65 19.01
N ILE A 121 6.33 -0.66 17.68
CA ILE A 121 7.00 -1.65 16.81
C ILE A 121 8.52 -1.53 16.93
N GLN A 122 9.08 -0.32 16.89
CA GLN A 122 10.52 -0.10 17.05
C GLN A 122 11.04 -0.58 18.41
N ASN A 123 10.28 -0.36 19.49
CA ASN A 123 10.63 -0.84 20.83
C ASN A 123 10.58 -2.36 20.92
N PHE A 124 9.60 -2.98 20.28
CA PHE A 124 9.51 -4.44 20.18
C PHE A 124 10.73 -5.03 19.45
N ILE A 125 11.14 -4.44 18.32
CA ILE A 125 12.32 -4.90 17.58
C ILE A 125 13.59 -4.79 18.43
N LYS A 126 13.73 -3.72 19.21
CA LYS A 126 14.87 -3.52 20.10
C LYS A 126 14.92 -4.50 21.27
N LYS A 127 13.75 -4.83 21.84
CA LYS A 127 13.65 -5.70 23.03
C LYS A 127 12.34 -6.51 23.02
N PRO A 128 12.28 -7.61 22.26
CA PRO A 128 11.06 -8.42 22.13
C PRO A 128 10.52 -8.98 23.45
N SER A 129 11.38 -9.18 24.45
CA SER A 129 10.99 -9.65 25.78
C SER A 129 10.02 -8.70 26.53
N ASP A 130 10.00 -7.42 26.14
CA ASP A 130 9.16 -6.40 26.78
C ASP A 130 7.77 -6.28 26.13
N ILE A 131 7.33 -7.25 25.31
CA ILE A 131 6.08 -7.18 24.54
C ILE A 131 4.87 -6.78 25.37
N ASN A 132 4.66 -7.37 26.54
CA ASN A 132 3.51 -7.07 27.38
C ASN A 132 3.52 -5.61 27.82
N LYS A 133 4.65 -5.10 28.30
CA LYS A 133 4.81 -3.69 28.68
C LYS A 133 4.60 -2.74 27.52
N ILE A 134 5.07 -3.11 26.32
CA ILE A 134 4.86 -2.32 25.10
C ILE A 134 3.38 -2.26 24.76
N LEU A 135 2.65 -3.38 24.81
CA LEU A 135 1.21 -3.43 24.54
C LEU A 135 0.41 -2.63 25.56
N GLU A 136 0.70 -2.78 26.85
CA GLU A 136 0.06 -2.00 27.93
C GLU A 136 0.24 -0.49 27.72
N ASN A 137 1.47 -0.07 27.40
CA ASN A 137 1.75 1.34 27.15
C ASN A 137 1.07 1.84 25.88
N THR A 138 1.00 1.02 24.82
CA THR A 138 0.29 1.36 23.57
C THR A 138 -1.21 1.53 23.84
N GLN A 139 -1.82 0.62 24.63
CA GLN A 139 -3.20 0.72 25.02
C GLN A 139 -3.47 1.97 25.86
N ALA A 140 -2.64 2.25 26.86
CA ALA A 140 -2.78 3.44 27.69
C ALA A 140 -2.71 4.74 26.86
N GLN A 141 -1.84 4.80 25.86
CA GLN A 141 -1.77 5.95 24.96
C GLN A 141 -3.01 6.04 24.05
N TRP A 142 -3.55 4.92 23.56
CA TRP A 142 -4.82 4.89 22.84
C TRP A 142 -5.97 5.42 23.68
N ASP A 143 -6.07 4.98 24.93
CA ASP A 143 -7.14 5.37 25.84
C ASP A 143 -7.07 6.87 26.22
N ALA A 144 -5.88 7.46 26.17
CA ALA A 144 -5.66 8.88 26.42
C ALA A 144 -5.97 9.79 25.22
N LEU A 145 -6.18 9.23 24.01
CA LEU A 145 -6.53 10.01 22.84
C LEU A 145 -7.94 10.63 22.98
N PRO A 146 -8.16 11.85 22.47
CA PRO A 146 -9.48 12.47 22.44
C PRO A 146 -10.50 11.55 21.78
N LYS A 147 -11.65 11.36 22.40
CA LYS A 147 -12.76 10.62 21.78
C LYS A 147 -13.30 11.45 20.62
N GLN A 148 -13.39 10.82 19.45
CA GLN A 148 -14.05 11.39 18.26
C GLN A 148 -15.56 11.22 18.35
#